data_e1b1f087dd94ee28357d5d1dc1e88006
#
_entry.id   e1b1f087dd94ee28357d5d1dc1e88006
#
_cell.length_a   1.000
_cell.length_b   1.000
_cell.length_c   1.000
_cell.angle_alpha   90.00
_cell.angle_beta   90.00
_cell.angle_gamma   90.00
#
_symmetry.space_group_name_H-M   'P 1'
#
loop_
_entity.id
_entity.type
_entity.pdbx_description
1 polymer ?
#
loop_
_entity_poly.entity_id
_entity_poly.type
_entity_poly.pdbx_seq_one_letter_code
_entity_poly.pdbx_strand_id
1 'polypeptide(L)'
;YANYRTPSFVKKVVRPSNIWTRSVYYEGLMALYSIYPADEYYLYAKEWADYHQWGFHRGTTTRNADNYCASQIYLDLYNICPDPEKIRKTKANMDMLVNTPQINDWWWIDAIQMGMPIFAKMGKLTGEQKYFDKMWDMYEYTRNKHGENGMFNVKEGLWWRDHNFDPPYKEPNGENCYWSRGNGWVYAALVRVMNEIPSDEKHRQDYINDFMAMSKALKQCQREDGFWNVSLHDPSNFGGKETSGTALFVYGMAWGVRNGLLDKKTYLPVIIKAWNAMVKDAVHPNGFLGYVQGTGKEPKDSQPVTY
;
A
#
# COMPACT_ATOMS: atom_id res chain seq x y z
N TYR A 1 -24.46 0.72 -10.76
CA TYR A 1 -24.28 0.24 -9.37
C TYR A 1 -25.04 -1.07 -9.13
N ALA A 2 -26.31 -1.20 -9.54
CA ALA A 2 -27.11 -2.42 -9.31
C ALA A 2 -26.50 -3.70 -9.90
N ASN A 3 -25.76 -3.58 -11.02
CA ASN A 3 -25.13 -4.73 -11.69
C ASN A 3 -23.87 -5.25 -10.99
N TYR A 4 -23.30 -4.49 -10.04
CA TYR A 4 -22.10 -4.89 -9.29
C TYR A 4 -22.42 -5.75 -8.06
N ARG A 5 -23.72 -5.92 -7.73
CA ARG A 5 -24.18 -6.54 -6.49
C ARG A 5 -24.53 -8.01 -6.61
N THR A 6 -24.59 -8.59 -7.81
CA THR A 6 -25.02 -9.96 -7.98
C THR A 6 -23.86 -10.95 -8.02
N PRO A 7 -23.97 -12.11 -7.36
CA PRO A 7 -22.95 -13.16 -7.45
C PRO A 7 -22.62 -13.57 -8.90
N SER A 8 -23.59 -13.47 -9.79
CA SER A 8 -23.40 -13.74 -11.22
C SER A 8 -22.53 -12.69 -11.91
N PHE A 9 -22.60 -11.44 -11.48
CA PHE A 9 -21.70 -10.39 -11.97
C PHE A 9 -20.28 -10.62 -11.46
N VAL A 10 -20.10 -10.87 -10.17
CA VAL A 10 -18.81 -11.23 -9.57
C VAL A 10 -18.19 -12.40 -10.31
N LYS A 11 -18.95 -13.46 -10.60
CA LYS A 11 -18.47 -14.62 -11.37
C LYS A 11 -18.11 -14.31 -12.82
N LYS A 12 -18.77 -13.36 -13.47
CA LYS A 12 -18.51 -12.98 -14.87
C LYS A 12 -17.31 -12.05 -15.05
N VAL A 13 -17.15 -11.09 -14.15
CA VAL A 13 -16.16 -10.02 -14.28
C VAL A 13 -14.87 -10.35 -13.56
N VAL A 14 -14.95 -11.13 -12.51
CA VAL A 14 -13.80 -11.46 -11.70
C VAL A 14 -13.15 -12.70 -12.24
N ARG A 15 -12.02 -12.56 -12.86
CA ARG A 15 -11.05 -13.65 -12.87
C ARG A 15 -10.77 -13.95 -11.40
N PRO A 16 -11.10 -15.17 -10.92
CA PRO A 16 -10.97 -15.49 -9.52
C PRO A 16 -9.50 -15.43 -9.13
N SER A 17 -9.13 -14.34 -8.50
CA SER A 17 -7.76 -14.10 -8.01
C SER A 17 -7.84 -13.39 -6.68
N ASN A 18 -7.00 -13.79 -5.75
CA ASN A 18 -6.78 -13.13 -4.47
C ASN A 18 -5.32 -12.71 -4.26
N ILE A 19 -4.56 -12.61 -5.34
CA ILE A 19 -3.25 -12.00 -5.33
C ILE A 19 -3.37 -10.47 -5.13
N TRP A 20 -2.30 -9.81 -4.76
CA TRP A 20 -2.25 -8.39 -4.43
C TRP A 20 -3.05 -7.47 -5.38
N THR A 21 -3.02 -7.71 -6.71
CA THR A 21 -3.73 -6.87 -7.69
C THR A 21 -5.24 -6.80 -7.51
N ARG A 22 -5.83 -7.79 -6.85
CA ARG A 22 -7.24 -7.79 -6.46
C ARG A 22 -7.42 -7.40 -5.00
N SER A 23 -6.53 -7.84 -4.14
CA SER A 23 -6.59 -7.53 -2.71
C SER A 23 -6.59 -6.03 -2.46
N VAL A 24 -5.71 -5.26 -3.11
CA VAL A 24 -5.64 -3.80 -2.92
C VAL A 24 -6.92 -3.06 -3.35
N TYR A 25 -7.69 -3.60 -4.30
CA TYR A 25 -9.03 -3.08 -4.59
C TYR A 25 -9.97 -3.23 -3.39
N TYR A 26 -9.99 -4.42 -2.79
CA TYR A 26 -10.83 -4.68 -1.63
C TYR A 26 -10.33 -3.97 -0.36
N GLU A 27 -9.04 -3.69 -0.24
CA GLU A 27 -8.51 -2.80 0.80
C GLU A 27 -9.13 -1.40 0.69
N GLY A 28 -9.17 -0.84 -0.52
CA GLY A 28 -9.83 0.43 -0.80
C GLY A 28 -11.33 0.39 -0.51
N LEU A 29 -11.99 -0.72 -0.85
CA LEU A 29 -13.41 -0.92 -0.57
C LEU A 29 -13.71 -0.97 0.94
N MET A 30 -12.86 -1.67 1.72
CA MET A 30 -13.01 -1.72 3.18
C MET A 30 -12.68 -0.38 3.84
N ALA A 31 -11.73 0.38 3.29
CA ALA A 31 -11.48 1.75 3.74
C ALA A 31 -12.70 2.67 3.46
N LEU A 32 -13.35 2.52 2.30
CA LEU A 32 -14.61 3.22 2.00
C LEU A 32 -15.73 2.78 2.96
N TYR A 33 -15.87 1.49 3.20
CA TYR A 33 -16.85 0.96 4.16
C TYR A 33 -16.66 1.56 5.57
N SER A 34 -15.43 1.79 6.01
CA SER A 34 -15.15 2.35 7.34
C SER A 34 -15.69 3.77 7.56
N ILE A 35 -15.87 4.54 6.47
CA ILE A 35 -16.39 5.91 6.50
C ILE A 35 -17.83 6.02 5.98
N TYR A 36 -18.26 5.06 5.20
CA TYR A 36 -19.62 4.95 4.67
C TYR A 36 -20.05 3.47 4.69
N PRO A 37 -20.59 2.97 5.82
CA PRO A 37 -20.86 1.55 6.05
C PRO A 37 -22.13 1.12 5.31
N ALA A 38 -22.03 0.89 4.01
CA ALA A 38 -23.10 0.34 3.19
C ALA A 38 -22.96 -1.18 3.08
N ASP A 39 -24.04 -1.92 3.33
CA ASP A 39 -24.06 -3.40 3.29
C ASP A 39 -23.50 -3.95 1.98
N GLU A 40 -23.72 -3.25 0.88
CA GLU A 40 -23.22 -3.65 -0.44
C GLU A 40 -21.69 -3.76 -0.52
N TYR A 41 -20.96 -2.92 0.17
CA TYR A 41 -19.49 -2.97 0.18
C TYR A 41 -19.00 -4.15 1.00
N TYR A 42 -19.61 -4.36 2.16
CA TYR A 42 -19.33 -5.52 3.00
C TYR A 42 -19.65 -6.84 2.27
N LEU A 43 -20.84 -6.95 1.72
CA LEU A 43 -21.27 -8.16 1.02
C LEU A 43 -20.39 -8.46 -0.21
N TYR A 44 -20.02 -7.44 -0.96
CA TYR A 44 -19.16 -7.60 -2.13
C TYR A 44 -17.76 -8.12 -1.74
N ALA A 45 -17.18 -7.55 -0.69
CA ALA A 45 -15.88 -8.04 -0.17
C ALA A 45 -15.99 -9.44 0.43
N LYS A 46 -17.09 -9.72 1.17
CA LYS A 46 -17.34 -11.04 1.75
C LYS A 46 -17.53 -12.12 0.69
N GLU A 47 -18.30 -11.87 -0.36
CA GLU A 47 -18.49 -12.82 -1.47
C GLU A 47 -17.16 -13.19 -2.14
N TRP A 48 -16.28 -12.23 -2.32
CA TRP A 48 -14.94 -12.50 -2.83
C TRP A 48 -14.12 -13.35 -1.86
N ALA A 49 -14.16 -13.04 -0.57
CA ALA A 49 -13.46 -13.80 0.47
C ALA A 49 -13.99 -15.24 0.57
N ASP A 50 -15.32 -15.43 0.55
CA ASP A 50 -15.99 -16.73 0.55
C ASP A 50 -15.61 -17.56 -0.69
N TYR A 51 -15.60 -16.94 -1.87
CA TYR A 51 -15.19 -17.60 -3.12
C TYR A 51 -13.78 -18.19 -3.01
N HIS A 52 -12.85 -17.46 -2.36
CA HIS A 52 -11.49 -17.91 -2.11
C HIS A 52 -11.34 -18.75 -0.84
N GLN A 53 -12.47 -19.06 -0.16
CA GLN A 53 -12.46 -19.86 1.07
C GLN A 53 -11.47 -19.27 2.12
N TRP A 54 -11.36 -17.93 2.18
CA TRP A 54 -10.47 -17.22 3.10
C TRP A 54 -9.01 -17.69 2.99
N GLY A 55 -8.60 -18.10 1.81
CA GLY A 55 -7.28 -18.65 1.50
C GLY A 55 -6.40 -17.65 0.74
N PHE A 56 -5.21 -18.12 0.36
CA PHE A 56 -4.20 -17.34 -0.34
C PHE A 56 -3.94 -17.91 -1.73
N HIS A 57 -3.33 -17.03 -2.54
CA HIS A 57 -2.81 -17.41 -3.84
C HIS A 57 -1.66 -18.37 -3.66
N ARG A 58 -1.43 -19.46 -3.62
CA ARG A 58 -0.33 -20.42 -3.37
C ARG A 58 -0.28 -21.00 -1.95
N GLY A 59 -1.43 -21.00 -1.27
CA GLY A 59 -1.56 -21.71 0.00
C GLY A 59 -0.97 -20.99 1.22
N THR A 60 -1.13 -21.63 2.39
CA THR A 60 -0.86 -21.00 3.69
C THR A 60 0.61 -21.01 4.11
N THR A 61 1.49 -21.62 3.35
CA THR A 61 2.94 -21.66 3.62
C THR A 61 3.72 -20.67 2.77
N THR A 62 3.02 -19.83 1.99
CA THR A 62 3.67 -18.79 1.18
C THR A 62 4.35 -17.75 2.05
N ARG A 63 5.55 -17.33 1.64
CA ARG A 63 6.31 -16.23 2.25
C ARG A 63 6.24 -14.96 1.40
N ASN A 64 5.71 -15.05 0.19
CA ASN A 64 5.61 -13.91 -0.71
C ASN A 64 4.39 -13.05 -0.34
N ALA A 65 4.62 -11.78 -0.04
CA ALA A 65 3.59 -10.83 0.42
C ALA A 65 2.44 -10.64 -0.57
N ASP A 66 2.70 -10.70 -1.87
CA ASP A 66 1.67 -10.61 -2.90
C ASP A 66 0.61 -11.72 -2.78
N ASN A 67 1.02 -12.88 -2.31
CA ASN A 67 0.14 -14.05 -2.23
C ASN A 67 -0.77 -14.01 -0.99
N TYR A 68 -0.30 -13.44 0.14
CA TYR A 68 -1.08 -13.36 1.38
C TYR A 68 -1.68 -11.98 1.66
N CYS A 69 -1.55 -11.04 0.74
CA CYS A 69 -2.10 -9.68 0.83
C CYS A 69 -3.61 -9.66 1.17
N ALA A 70 -4.37 -10.65 0.66
CA ALA A 70 -5.79 -10.81 0.95
C ALA A 70 -6.13 -10.89 2.45
N SER A 71 -5.17 -11.27 3.29
CA SER A 71 -5.35 -11.30 4.75
C SER A 71 -5.75 -9.97 5.35
N GLN A 72 -5.36 -8.85 4.75
CA GLN A 72 -5.77 -7.53 5.21
C GLN A 72 -7.30 -7.41 5.22
N ILE A 73 -7.93 -7.82 4.14
CA ILE A 73 -9.38 -7.78 3.96
C ILE A 73 -10.07 -8.82 4.87
N TYR A 74 -9.50 -10.02 4.99
CA TYR A 74 -10.05 -11.07 5.83
C TYR A 74 -10.10 -10.64 7.30
N LEU A 75 -9.08 -9.95 7.78
CA LEU A 75 -9.04 -9.38 9.12
C LEU A 75 -10.05 -8.23 9.29
N ASP A 76 -10.24 -7.37 8.28
CA ASP A 76 -11.26 -6.33 8.31
C ASP A 76 -12.67 -6.92 8.38
N LEU A 77 -12.96 -7.92 7.56
CA LEU A 77 -14.25 -8.63 7.56
C LEU A 77 -14.48 -9.42 8.87
N TYR A 78 -13.42 -9.96 9.46
CA TYR A 78 -13.49 -10.59 10.79
C TYR A 78 -13.85 -9.58 11.87
N ASN A 79 -13.24 -8.40 11.87
CA ASN A 79 -13.50 -7.36 12.86
C ASN A 79 -14.96 -6.85 12.81
N ILE A 80 -15.60 -6.90 11.64
CA ILE A 80 -17.00 -6.51 11.47
C ILE A 80 -17.95 -7.61 11.96
N CYS A 81 -17.65 -8.86 11.60
CA CYS A 81 -18.46 -10.04 11.95
C CYS A 81 -17.52 -11.20 12.28
N PRO A 82 -17.17 -11.37 13.57
CA PRO A 82 -16.22 -12.39 14.00
C PRO A 82 -16.67 -13.82 13.68
N ASP A 83 -15.80 -14.56 13.01
CA ASP A 83 -15.89 -15.98 12.76
C ASP A 83 -14.46 -16.52 12.62
N PRO A 84 -14.00 -17.41 13.51
CA PRO A 84 -12.63 -17.92 13.50
C PRO A 84 -12.17 -18.51 12.15
N GLU A 85 -13.08 -19.07 11.37
CA GLU A 85 -12.74 -19.64 10.05
C GLU A 85 -12.27 -18.58 9.06
N LYS A 86 -12.74 -17.34 9.18
CA LYS A 86 -12.31 -16.22 8.30
C LYS A 86 -10.82 -15.92 8.41
N ILE A 87 -10.23 -16.13 9.59
CA ILE A 87 -8.82 -15.77 9.84
C ILE A 87 -7.93 -16.98 10.15
N ARG A 88 -8.48 -18.19 10.17
CA ARG A 88 -7.72 -19.40 10.53
C ARG A 88 -6.47 -19.57 9.65
N LYS A 89 -6.63 -19.40 8.33
CA LYS A 89 -5.51 -19.52 7.38
C LYS A 89 -4.54 -18.34 7.50
N THR A 90 -5.05 -17.11 7.72
CA THR A 90 -4.22 -15.94 7.99
C THR A 90 -3.36 -16.15 9.23
N LYS A 91 -3.98 -16.59 10.34
CA LYS A 91 -3.24 -16.85 11.57
C LYS A 91 -2.16 -17.92 11.38
N ALA A 92 -2.49 -19.03 10.72
CA ALA A 92 -1.50 -20.08 10.45
C ALA A 92 -0.31 -19.60 9.62
N ASN A 93 -0.54 -18.76 8.61
CA ASN A 93 0.54 -18.19 7.80
C ASN A 93 1.39 -17.19 8.61
N MET A 94 0.75 -16.28 9.36
CA MET A 94 1.47 -15.30 10.17
C MET A 94 2.26 -15.97 11.29
N ASP A 95 1.71 -16.99 11.96
CA ASP A 95 2.44 -17.77 12.96
C ASP A 95 3.65 -18.49 12.33
N MET A 96 3.53 -19.03 11.15
CA MET A 96 4.65 -19.64 10.43
C MET A 96 5.77 -18.62 10.15
N LEU A 97 5.41 -17.42 9.69
CA LEU A 97 6.37 -16.34 9.44
C LEU A 97 7.06 -15.87 10.73
N VAL A 98 6.29 -15.68 11.79
CA VAL A 98 6.80 -15.26 13.12
C VAL A 98 7.76 -16.30 13.70
N ASN A 99 7.44 -17.58 13.59
CA ASN A 99 8.21 -18.67 14.19
C ASN A 99 9.48 -19.05 13.39
N THR A 100 9.76 -18.38 12.30
CA THR A 100 10.99 -18.58 11.53
C THR A 100 11.96 -17.42 11.70
N PRO A 101 13.29 -17.64 11.74
CA PRO A 101 14.27 -16.56 11.88
C PRO A 101 14.41 -15.68 10.63
N GLN A 102 13.87 -16.12 9.50
CA GLN A 102 14.01 -15.41 8.24
C GLN A 102 13.23 -14.08 8.28
N ILE A 103 13.89 -12.98 7.87
CA ILE A 103 13.37 -11.62 7.90
C ILE A 103 13.53 -10.88 6.55
N ASN A 104 14.09 -11.52 5.54
CA ASN A 104 14.42 -10.92 4.24
C ASN A 104 13.36 -11.19 3.16
N ASP A 105 12.12 -11.48 3.53
CA ASP A 105 11.04 -11.79 2.59
C ASP A 105 10.57 -10.57 1.79
N TRP A 106 10.75 -9.36 2.32
CA TRP A 106 10.34 -8.11 1.66
C TRP A 106 11.50 -7.49 0.89
N TRP A 107 11.95 -8.19 -0.16
CA TRP A 107 13.07 -7.76 -1.01
C TRP A 107 12.69 -6.71 -2.07
N TRP A 108 11.44 -6.26 -2.07
CA TRP A 108 10.91 -5.15 -2.88
C TRP A 108 9.90 -4.36 -2.03
N ILE A 109 9.86 -3.04 -2.22
CA ILE A 109 9.12 -2.16 -1.30
C ILE A 109 7.60 -2.34 -1.35
N ASP A 110 7.04 -2.82 -2.47
CA ASP A 110 5.60 -3.11 -2.56
C ASP A 110 5.19 -4.17 -1.51
N ALA A 111 6.08 -5.09 -1.18
CA ALA A 111 5.84 -6.11 -0.15
C ALA A 111 5.53 -5.51 1.23
N ILE A 112 6.05 -4.32 1.53
CA ILE A 112 5.76 -3.60 2.77
C ILE A 112 4.25 -3.32 2.86
N GLN A 113 3.63 -2.79 1.79
CA GLN A 113 2.18 -2.57 1.76
C GLN A 113 1.40 -3.90 1.78
N MET A 114 1.89 -4.92 1.06
CA MET A 114 1.16 -6.18 0.94
C MET A 114 1.17 -7.00 2.22
N GLY A 115 2.24 -6.90 3.02
CA GLY A 115 2.47 -7.76 4.19
C GLY A 115 2.43 -7.05 5.55
N MET A 116 3.07 -5.90 5.67
CA MET A 116 3.29 -5.25 6.96
C MET A 116 2.00 -4.94 7.76
N PRO A 117 0.91 -4.41 7.14
CA PRO A 117 -0.32 -4.14 7.87
C PRO A 117 -1.00 -5.38 8.45
N ILE A 118 -0.73 -6.58 7.90
CA ILE A 118 -1.29 -7.83 8.41
C ILE A 118 -0.71 -8.17 9.77
N PHE A 119 0.61 -7.99 9.94
CA PHE A 119 1.27 -8.18 11.24
C PHE A 119 0.73 -7.20 12.28
N ALA A 120 0.55 -5.92 11.91
CA ALA A 120 -0.02 -4.91 12.80
C ALA A 120 -1.43 -5.28 13.25
N LYS A 121 -2.29 -5.69 12.31
CA LYS A 121 -3.66 -6.15 12.60
C LYS A 121 -3.68 -7.42 13.46
N MET A 122 -2.79 -8.38 13.19
CA MET A 122 -2.67 -9.60 14.00
C MET A 122 -2.20 -9.31 15.42
N GLY A 123 -1.19 -8.45 15.58
CA GLY A 123 -0.71 -8.02 16.89
C GLY A 123 -1.81 -7.34 17.70
N LYS A 124 -2.56 -6.43 17.09
CA LYS A 124 -3.71 -5.77 17.71
C LYS A 124 -4.82 -6.76 18.09
N LEU A 125 -5.15 -7.68 17.19
CA LEU A 125 -6.22 -8.65 17.40
C LEU A 125 -5.92 -9.65 18.51
N THR A 126 -4.68 -10.12 18.59
CA THR A 126 -4.26 -11.17 19.53
C THR A 126 -3.66 -10.63 20.83
N GLY A 127 -3.21 -9.37 20.83
CA GLY A 127 -2.42 -8.80 21.92
C GLY A 127 -0.99 -9.37 22.02
N GLU A 128 -0.53 -10.14 21.03
CA GLU A 128 0.77 -10.81 21.07
C GLU A 128 1.87 -9.93 20.43
N GLN A 129 2.84 -9.51 21.24
CA GLN A 129 3.95 -8.64 20.82
C GLN A 129 4.79 -9.24 19.68
N LYS A 130 4.88 -10.56 19.59
CA LYS A 130 5.67 -11.29 18.55
C LYS A 130 5.36 -10.84 17.11
N TYR A 131 4.12 -10.42 16.82
CA TYR A 131 3.74 -9.94 15.49
C TYR A 131 4.32 -8.55 15.21
N PHE A 132 4.32 -7.66 16.20
CA PHE A 132 4.94 -6.34 16.07
C PHE A 132 6.47 -6.45 15.96
N ASP A 133 7.09 -7.33 16.76
CA ASP A 133 8.53 -7.58 16.70
C ASP A 133 8.95 -8.10 15.32
N LYS A 134 8.24 -9.12 14.81
CA LYS A 134 8.53 -9.66 13.48
C LYS A 134 8.32 -8.64 12.36
N MET A 135 7.26 -7.85 12.46
CA MET A 135 6.97 -6.76 11.55
C MET A 135 8.12 -5.77 11.49
N TRP A 136 8.63 -5.37 12.64
CA TRP A 136 9.77 -4.45 12.73
C TRP A 136 11.04 -5.06 12.16
N ASP A 137 11.38 -6.28 12.52
CA ASP A 137 12.58 -6.96 12.05
C ASP A 137 12.62 -7.04 10.51
N MET A 138 11.49 -7.37 9.89
CA MET A 138 11.38 -7.44 8.43
C MET A 138 11.43 -6.05 7.79
N TYR A 139 10.75 -5.06 8.38
CA TYR A 139 10.77 -3.67 7.90
C TYR A 139 12.16 -3.05 8.01
N GLU A 140 12.80 -3.18 9.18
CA GLU A 140 14.13 -2.67 9.45
C GLU A 140 15.17 -3.30 8.50
N TYR A 141 15.05 -4.62 8.27
CA TYR A 141 15.93 -5.31 7.33
C TYR A 141 15.79 -4.75 5.91
N THR A 142 14.57 -4.61 5.41
CA THR A 142 14.31 -4.04 4.08
C THR A 142 14.80 -2.59 4.00
N ARG A 143 14.55 -1.82 5.04
CA ARG A 143 14.92 -0.41 5.13
C ARG A 143 16.43 -0.19 5.10
N ASN A 144 17.17 -0.96 5.89
CA ASN A 144 18.58 -0.65 6.21
C ASN A 144 19.60 -1.66 5.69
N LYS A 145 19.19 -2.88 5.35
CA LYS A 145 20.13 -3.99 5.10
C LYS A 145 19.91 -4.72 3.80
N HIS A 146 18.74 -4.62 3.19
CA HIS A 146 18.47 -5.34 1.94
C HIS A 146 19.31 -4.75 0.80
N GLY A 147 19.98 -5.61 0.04
CA GLY A 147 21.08 -5.17 -0.83
C GLY A 147 22.28 -4.74 0.01
N GLU A 148 23.13 -3.89 -0.52
CA GLU A 148 24.30 -3.39 0.23
C GLU A 148 23.99 -2.14 1.06
N ASN A 149 22.94 -1.38 0.68
CA ASN A 149 22.66 -0.05 1.21
C ASN A 149 21.30 0.05 1.94
N GLY A 150 20.51 -1.03 2.01
CA GLY A 150 19.10 -0.94 2.35
C GLY A 150 18.29 -0.26 1.24
N MET A 151 16.98 -0.21 1.38
CA MET A 151 16.11 0.36 0.34
C MET A 151 15.64 1.78 0.64
N PHE A 152 15.88 2.31 1.83
CA PHE A 152 15.49 3.66 2.20
C PHE A 152 16.67 4.63 2.15
N ASN A 153 16.61 5.58 1.25
CA ASN A 153 17.58 6.68 1.23
C ASN A 153 17.18 7.72 2.29
N VAL A 154 17.77 7.62 3.46
CA VAL A 154 17.51 8.53 4.60
C VAL A 154 17.77 9.99 4.24
N LYS A 155 18.75 10.27 3.37
CA LYS A 155 19.10 11.64 2.96
C LYS A 155 18.02 12.27 2.09
N GLU A 156 17.42 11.49 1.20
CA GLU A 156 16.42 11.95 0.24
C GLU A 156 14.99 11.67 0.71
N GLY A 157 14.80 10.80 1.72
CA GLY A 157 13.49 10.47 2.27
C GLY A 157 12.61 9.64 1.34
N LEU A 158 13.21 8.88 0.43
CA LEU A 158 12.52 8.06 -0.58
C LEU A 158 13.12 6.66 -0.64
N TRP A 159 12.37 5.74 -1.24
CA TRP A 159 12.71 4.32 -1.33
C TRP A 159 13.06 3.92 -2.76
N TRP A 160 14.16 3.22 -2.95
CA TRP A 160 14.41 2.43 -4.15
C TRP A 160 13.46 1.23 -4.17
N ARG A 161 12.95 0.88 -5.34
CA ARG A 161 11.95 -0.18 -5.46
C ARG A 161 12.49 -1.55 -5.03
N ASP A 162 13.69 -1.88 -5.48
CA ASP A 162 14.46 -3.07 -5.12
C ASP A 162 15.93 -2.86 -5.50
N HIS A 163 16.75 -3.89 -5.25
CA HIS A 163 18.19 -3.86 -5.50
C HIS A 163 18.61 -3.59 -6.97
N ASN A 164 17.69 -3.65 -7.93
CA ASN A 164 18.02 -3.28 -9.31
C ASN A 164 18.00 -1.76 -9.53
N PHE A 165 17.48 -0.99 -8.58
CA PHE A 165 17.29 0.46 -8.69
C PHE A 165 18.05 1.26 -7.65
N ASP A 166 18.71 0.61 -6.67
CA ASP A 166 19.62 1.29 -5.77
C ASP A 166 20.96 1.62 -6.46
N PRO A 167 21.82 2.48 -5.89
CA PRO A 167 23.11 2.76 -6.46
C PRO A 167 23.92 1.49 -6.76
N PRO A 168 24.58 1.39 -7.94
CA PRO A 168 24.95 2.49 -8.84
C PRO A 168 23.89 2.87 -9.90
N TYR A 169 22.67 2.29 -9.90
CA TYR A 169 21.66 2.64 -10.89
C TYR A 169 21.27 4.13 -10.80
N LYS A 170 21.11 4.76 -11.96
CA LYS A 170 20.69 6.15 -12.09
C LYS A 170 19.68 6.31 -13.23
N GLU A 171 18.78 7.28 -13.06
CA GLU A 171 17.94 7.78 -14.13
C GLU A 171 18.77 8.48 -15.23
N PRO A 172 18.22 8.69 -16.44
CA PRO A 172 18.94 9.38 -17.53
C PRO A 172 19.46 10.77 -17.18
N ASN A 173 18.82 11.48 -16.27
CA ASN A 173 19.27 12.79 -15.78
C ASN A 173 20.37 12.70 -14.71
N GLY A 174 20.80 11.49 -14.32
CA GLY A 174 21.82 11.26 -13.30
C GLY A 174 21.30 11.18 -11.86
N GLU A 175 20.01 11.36 -11.65
CA GLU A 175 19.39 11.28 -10.33
C GLU A 175 19.10 9.81 -9.92
N ASN A 176 18.76 9.61 -8.64
CA ASN A 176 18.31 8.32 -8.13
C ASN A 176 16.91 7.97 -8.67
N CYS A 177 16.68 6.69 -8.95
CA CYS A 177 15.39 6.21 -9.44
C CYS A 177 14.41 5.96 -8.30
N TYR A 178 13.38 6.79 -8.20
CA TYR A 178 12.29 6.61 -7.22
C TYR A 178 10.95 6.49 -7.91
N TRP A 179 10.44 5.28 -7.95
CA TRP A 179 9.15 4.97 -8.55
C TRP A 179 7.99 5.46 -7.69
N SER A 180 7.10 6.25 -8.28
CA SER A 180 5.98 6.91 -7.59
C SER A 180 5.07 5.92 -6.87
N ARG A 181 4.48 4.95 -7.57
CA ARG A 181 3.58 3.97 -6.94
C ARG A 181 4.29 3.14 -5.87
N GLY A 182 5.56 2.75 -6.08
CA GLY A 182 6.33 2.02 -5.08
C GLY A 182 6.48 2.80 -3.77
N ASN A 183 6.87 4.07 -3.86
CA ASN A 183 6.91 4.97 -2.70
C ASN A 183 5.52 5.20 -2.10
N GLY A 184 4.48 5.27 -2.94
CA GLY A 184 3.10 5.35 -2.49
C GLY A 184 2.68 4.14 -1.65
N TRP A 185 3.10 2.94 -2.03
CA TRP A 185 2.83 1.73 -1.26
C TRP A 185 3.42 1.81 0.15
N VAL A 186 4.70 2.15 0.28
CA VAL A 186 5.33 2.27 1.61
C VAL A 186 4.66 3.36 2.43
N TYR A 187 4.37 4.51 1.83
CA TYR A 187 3.73 5.63 2.50
C TYR A 187 2.34 5.27 3.05
N ALA A 188 1.53 4.56 2.27
CA ALA A 188 0.24 4.04 2.71
C ALA A 188 0.36 2.94 3.78
N ALA A 189 1.36 2.06 3.68
CA ALA A 189 1.62 1.02 4.67
C ALA A 189 1.95 1.62 6.04
N LEU A 190 2.79 2.66 6.09
CA LEU A 190 3.09 3.37 7.33
C LEU A 190 1.82 3.92 8.00
N VAL A 191 0.92 4.53 7.23
CA VAL A 191 -0.38 4.99 7.73
C VAL A 191 -1.21 3.84 8.30
N ARG A 192 -1.32 2.74 7.55
CA ARG A 192 -2.11 1.58 7.96
C ARG A 192 -1.58 0.96 9.24
N VAL A 193 -0.26 0.82 9.34
CA VAL A 193 0.40 0.30 10.54
C VAL A 193 0.18 1.22 11.74
N MET A 194 0.40 2.53 11.58
CA MET A 194 0.22 3.49 12.66
C MET A 194 -1.22 3.60 13.17
N ASN A 195 -2.22 3.20 12.38
CA ASN A 195 -3.61 3.09 12.82
C ASN A 195 -3.88 1.85 13.68
N GLU A 196 -3.04 0.81 13.57
CA GLU A 196 -3.28 -0.47 14.24
C GLU A 196 -2.40 -0.69 15.47
N ILE A 197 -1.16 -0.21 15.45
CA ILE A 197 -0.21 -0.41 16.56
C ILE A 197 -0.58 0.45 17.77
N PRO A 198 -0.32 -0.01 19.01
CA PRO A 198 -0.48 0.77 20.23
C PRO A 198 0.31 2.09 20.20
N SER A 199 -0.16 3.07 20.95
CA SER A 199 0.52 4.38 21.04
C SER A 199 1.90 4.29 21.70
N ASP A 200 2.12 3.30 22.52
CA ASP A 200 3.36 2.98 23.25
C ASP A 200 4.18 1.87 22.59
N GLU A 201 3.81 1.44 21.36
CA GLU A 201 4.63 0.47 20.64
C GLU A 201 6.04 1.05 20.42
N LYS A 202 7.07 0.25 20.79
CA LYS A 202 8.47 0.70 20.91
C LYS A 202 9.04 1.31 19.61
N HIS A 203 8.58 0.89 18.46
CA HIS A 203 9.04 1.37 17.14
C HIS A 203 8.10 2.36 16.46
N ARG A 204 7.04 2.78 17.15
CA ARG A 204 6.08 3.75 16.60
C ARG A 204 6.73 5.04 16.14
N GLN A 205 7.71 5.53 16.90
CA GLN A 205 8.42 6.77 16.55
C GLN A 205 9.27 6.60 15.29
N ASP A 206 9.84 5.43 15.05
CA ASP A 206 10.61 5.16 13.84
C ASP A 206 9.72 5.21 12.59
N TYR A 207 8.53 4.63 12.64
CA TYR A 207 7.54 4.75 11.57
C TYR A 207 7.10 6.20 11.32
N ILE A 208 6.90 6.98 12.38
CA ILE A 208 6.58 8.41 12.28
C ILE A 208 7.72 9.16 11.63
N ASN A 209 8.96 8.90 11.99
CA ASN A 209 10.13 9.57 11.43
C ASN A 209 10.25 9.31 9.92
N ASP A 210 10.08 8.07 9.48
CA ASP A 210 10.09 7.70 8.07
C ASP A 210 8.91 8.33 7.31
N PHE A 211 7.72 8.31 7.88
CA PHE A 211 6.55 8.98 7.32
C PHE A 211 6.79 10.49 7.13
N MET A 212 7.39 11.14 8.12
CA MET A 212 7.69 12.58 8.05
C MET A 212 8.75 12.89 6.99
N ALA A 213 9.81 12.08 6.90
CA ALA A 213 10.85 12.21 5.88
C ALA A 213 10.27 12.05 4.47
N MET A 214 9.47 11.01 4.26
CA MET A 214 8.76 10.78 3.00
C MET A 214 7.81 11.94 2.66
N SER A 215 7.03 12.43 3.63
CA SER A 215 6.10 13.54 3.42
C SER A 215 6.81 14.79 2.88
N LYS A 216 7.98 15.11 3.46
CA LYS A 216 8.80 16.24 3.03
C LYS A 216 9.31 16.06 1.60
N ALA A 217 9.86 14.88 1.28
CA ALA A 217 10.37 14.56 -0.04
C ALA A 217 9.27 14.56 -1.12
N LEU A 218 8.18 13.87 -0.84
CA LEU A 218 7.04 13.76 -1.77
C LEU A 218 6.42 15.12 -2.08
N LYS A 219 6.30 16.01 -1.08
CA LYS A 219 5.80 17.38 -1.33
C LYS A 219 6.65 18.12 -2.36
N GLN A 220 7.96 17.92 -2.35
CA GLN A 220 8.88 18.60 -3.28
C GLN A 220 8.77 18.07 -4.71
N CYS A 221 8.30 16.82 -4.88
CA CYS A 221 8.12 16.19 -6.19
C CYS A 221 6.75 16.46 -6.83
N GLN A 222 5.84 17.22 -6.17
CA GLN A 222 4.53 17.51 -6.75
C GLN A 222 4.64 18.39 -8.00
N ARG A 223 4.00 17.97 -9.08
CA ARG A 223 3.90 18.72 -10.33
C ARG A 223 3.02 19.97 -10.18
N GLU A 224 3.18 20.90 -11.11
CA GLU A 224 2.35 22.11 -11.15
C GLU A 224 0.86 21.80 -11.37
N ASP A 225 0.53 20.72 -12.12
CA ASP A 225 -0.84 20.28 -12.33
C ASP A 225 -1.46 19.50 -11.16
N GLY A 226 -0.71 19.26 -10.09
CA GLY A 226 -1.16 18.61 -8.86
C GLY A 226 -0.89 17.11 -8.78
N PHE A 227 -0.54 16.44 -9.88
CA PHE A 227 -0.14 15.05 -9.89
C PHE A 227 1.32 14.87 -9.47
N TRP A 228 1.77 13.62 -9.44
CA TRP A 228 3.18 13.24 -9.44
C TRP A 228 3.53 12.51 -10.72
N ASN A 229 4.80 12.57 -11.11
CA ASN A 229 5.32 11.78 -12.23
C ASN A 229 5.48 10.31 -11.83
N VAL A 230 5.58 9.42 -12.80
CA VAL A 230 5.93 8.01 -12.56
C VAL A 230 7.31 7.88 -11.92
N SER A 231 8.32 8.58 -12.48
CA SER A 231 9.62 8.78 -11.83
C SER A 231 9.61 10.10 -11.06
N LEU A 232 9.88 10.03 -9.73
CA LEU A 232 9.77 11.20 -8.86
C LEU A 232 10.88 12.23 -9.11
N HIS A 233 12.08 11.80 -9.49
CA HIS A 233 13.25 12.67 -9.65
C HIS A 233 13.64 12.92 -11.10
N ASP A 234 13.05 12.20 -12.06
CA ASP A 234 13.27 12.48 -13.49
C ASP A 234 11.95 12.69 -14.25
N PRO A 235 11.40 13.91 -14.23
CA PRO A 235 10.17 14.21 -14.94
C PRO A 235 10.29 14.15 -16.48
N SER A 236 11.51 14.12 -17.02
CA SER A 236 11.76 13.96 -18.45
C SER A 236 11.77 12.48 -18.89
N ASN A 237 12.03 11.58 -17.95
CA ASN A 237 12.00 10.13 -18.13
C ASN A 237 10.74 9.59 -17.46
N PHE A 238 9.78 9.09 -18.22
CA PHE A 238 8.48 8.66 -17.69
C PHE A 238 7.69 9.78 -16.98
N GLY A 239 7.72 10.97 -17.53
CA GLY A 239 6.95 12.11 -17.06
C GLY A 239 5.46 11.99 -17.36
N GLY A 240 4.68 12.86 -16.75
CA GLY A 240 3.24 12.94 -16.95
C GLY A 240 2.44 12.58 -15.72
N LYS A 241 1.12 12.67 -15.83
CA LYS A 241 0.21 12.37 -14.72
C LYS A 241 0.26 10.90 -14.38
N GLU A 242 0.37 10.58 -13.09
CA GLU A 242 0.28 9.21 -12.60
C GLU A 242 -0.66 9.16 -11.39
N THR A 243 -1.81 8.53 -11.53
CA THR A 243 -2.89 8.58 -10.54
C THR A 243 -2.65 7.69 -9.34
N SER A 244 -2.03 6.52 -9.50
CA SER A 244 -1.91 5.56 -8.38
C SER A 244 -1.00 6.08 -7.27
N GLY A 245 0.19 6.56 -7.59
CA GLY A 245 1.08 7.19 -6.62
C GLY A 245 0.48 8.47 -6.04
N THR A 246 -0.11 9.32 -6.90
CA THR A 246 -0.79 10.54 -6.48
C THR A 246 -1.87 10.27 -5.42
N ALA A 247 -2.73 9.27 -5.64
CA ALA A 247 -3.79 8.91 -4.70
C ALA A 247 -3.23 8.44 -3.34
N LEU A 248 -2.19 7.61 -3.35
CA LEU A 248 -1.53 7.12 -2.14
C LEU A 248 -0.84 8.25 -1.36
N PHE A 249 -0.22 9.21 -2.05
CA PHE A 249 0.40 10.38 -1.42
C PHE A 249 -0.65 11.30 -0.78
N VAL A 250 -1.75 11.55 -1.49
CA VAL A 250 -2.89 12.32 -0.94
C VAL A 250 -3.47 11.64 0.29
N TYR A 251 -3.67 10.32 0.24
CA TYR A 251 -4.15 9.54 1.39
C TYR A 251 -3.24 9.71 2.62
N GLY A 252 -1.94 9.50 2.45
CA GLY A 252 -1.00 9.61 3.57
C GLY A 252 -0.86 11.04 4.10
N MET A 253 -0.74 12.05 3.22
CA MET A 253 -0.65 13.45 3.64
C MET A 253 -1.93 13.91 4.36
N ALA A 254 -3.12 13.54 3.87
CA ALA A 254 -4.38 13.87 4.50
C ALA A 254 -4.50 13.24 5.90
N TRP A 255 -4.08 11.98 6.04
CA TRP A 255 -3.98 11.31 7.32
C TRP A 255 -3.01 12.03 8.28
N GLY A 256 -1.84 12.40 7.79
CA GLY A 256 -0.82 13.11 8.59
C GLY A 256 -1.32 14.45 9.10
N VAL A 257 -2.03 15.23 8.27
CA VAL A 257 -2.65 16.50 8.68
C VAL A 257 -3.75 16.26 9.72
N ARG A 258 -4.61 15.26 9.49
CA ARG A 258 -5.69 14.93 10.43
C ARG A 258 -5.19 14.49 11.81
N ASN A 259 -4.05 13.82 11.86
CA ASN A 259 -3.44 13.31 13.09
C ASN A 259 -2.40 14.28 13.70
N GLY A 260 -2.26 15.49 13.17
CA GLY A 260 -1.36 16.52 13.72
C GLY A 260 0.13 16.27 13.49
N LEU A 261 0.50 15.30 12.66
CA LEU A 261 1.89 15.01 12.30
C LEU A 261 2.41 15.95 11.21
N LEU A 262 1.54 16.43 10.34
CA LEU A 262 1.89 17.34 9.26
C LEU A 262 1.22 18.71 9.47
N ASP A 263 1.99 19.78 9.28
CA ASP A 263 1.45 21.14 9.37
C ASP A 263 0.38 21.39 8.33
N LYS A 264 -0.82 21.73 8.79
CA LYS A 264 -1.99 21.95 7.96
C LYS A 264 -1.79 23.05 6.92
N LYS A 265 -1.11 24.14 7.28
CA LYS A 265 -0.89 25.27 6.36
C LYS A 265 0.01 24.87 5.20
N THR A 266 0.97 24.00 5.46
CA THR A 266 1.94 23.51 4.47
C THR A 266 1.39 22.43 3.56
N TYR A 267 0.64 21.46 4.10
CA TYR A 267 0.27 20.25 3.37
C TYR A 267 -1.16 20.26 2.80
N LEU A 268 -2.10 20.98 3.42
CA LEU A 268 -3.47 21.02 2.90
C LEU A 268 -3.58 21.59 1.48
N PRO A 269 -2.82 22.63 1.08
CA PRO A 269 -2.82 23.09 -0.31
C PRO A 269 -2.33 22.03 -1.30
N VAL A 270 -1.31 21.24 -0.93
CA VAL A 270 -0.78 20.12 -1.74
C VAL A 270 -1.85 19.05 -1.95
N ILE A 271 -2.54 18.67 -0.87
CA ILE A 271 -3.60 17.66 -0.87
C ILE A 271 -4.77 18.11 -1.74
N ILE A 272 -5.28 19.34 -1.54
CA ILE A 272 -6.42 19.87 -2.29
C ILE A 272 -6.09 20.00 -3.77
N LYS A 273 -4.90 20.47 -4.10
CA LYS A 273 -4.44 20.60 -5.49
C LYS A 273 -4.46 19.24 -6.19
N ALA A 274 -3.89 18.21 -5.55
CA ALA A 274 -3.85 16.86 -6.12
C ALA A 274 -5.25 16.24 -6.22
N TRP A 275 -6.06 16.37 -5.16
CA TRP A 275 -7.43 15.86 -5.16
C TRP A 275 -8.28 16.45 -6.29
N ASN A 276 -8.27 17.77 -6.43
CA ASN A 276 -9.01 18.46 -7.47
C ASN A 276 -8.51 18.07 -8.87
N ALA A 277 -7.19 17.93 -9.05
CA ALA A 277 -6.61 17.47 -10.30
C ALA A 277 -7.05 16.05 -10.67
N MET A 278 -7.01 15.10 -9.72
CA MET A 278 -7.49 13.72 -9.97
C MET A 278 -8.98 13.69 -10.29
N VAL A 279 -9.83 14.41 -9.54
CA VAL A 279 -11.28 14.44 -9.79
C VAL A 279 -11.59 15.04 -11.16
N LYS A 280 -10.86 16.09 -11.55
CA LYS A 280 -11.08 16.77 -12.83
C LYS A 280 -10.59 15.96 -14.03
N ASP A 281 -9.37 15.38 -13.93
CA ASP A 281 -8.67 14.89 -15.08
C ASP A 281 -8.64 13.35 -15.17
N ALA A 282 -8.69 12.65 -14.02
CA ALA A 282 -8.55 11.19 -13.99
C ALA A 282 -9.90 10.45 -13.80
N VAL A 283 -10.89 11.07 -13.17
CA VAL A 283 -12.20 10.44 -12.96
C VAL A 283 -13.12 10.73 -14.14
N HIS A 284 -13.39 9.72 -14.95
CA HIS A 284 -14.28 9.85 -16.10
C HIS A 284 -15.76 9.69 -15.71
N PRO A 285 -16.71 10.29 -16.48
CA PRO A 285 -18.13 10.21 -16.16
C PRO A 285 -18.71 8.79 -16.08
N ASN A 286 -18.09 7.84 -16.76
CA ASN A 286 -18.47 6.41 -16.71
C ASN A 286 -17.87 5.65 -15.54
N GLY A 287 -17.11 6.32 -14.65
CA GLY A 287 -16.43 5.72 -13.51
C GLY A 287 -15.08 5.10 -13.83
N PHE A 288 -14.57 5.24 -15.05
CA PHE A 288 -13.20 4.84 -15.38
C PHE A 288 -12.21 5.78 -14.70
N LEU A 289 -11.12 5.23 -14.17
CA LEU A 289 -10.02 5.98 -13.59
C LEU A 289 -8.83 5.99 -14.55
N GLY A 290 -8.55 7.17 -15.10
CA GLY A 290 -7.48 7.39 -16.06
C GLY A 290 -6.12 7.66 -15.42
N TYR A 291 -5.10 7.73 -16.25
CA TYR A 291 -3.71 8.00 -15.87
C TYR A 291 -3.15 7.05 -14.81
N VAL A 292 -3.68 5.85 -14.71
CA VAL A 292 -3.15 4.80 -13.82
C VAL A 292 -2.11 4.00 -14.59
N GLN A 293 -0.86 4.05 -14.14
CA GLN A 293 0.17 3.17 -14.70
C GLN A 293 -0.28 1.71 -14.54
N GLY A 294 -0.24 0.93 -15.60
CA GLY A 294 -0.58 -0.49 -15.59
C GLY A 294 0.26 -1.28 -14.58
N THR A 295 -0.15 -2.50 -14.29
CA THR A 295 0.59 -3.37 -13.38
C THR A 295 2.02 -3.55 -13.85
N GLY A 296 2.98 -3.29 -12.97
CA GLY A 296 4.40 -3.33 -13.24
C GLY A 296 5.22 -3.23 -11.96
N LYS A 297 6.50 -3.00 -12.10
CA LYS A 297 7.48 -2.96 -11.00
C LYS A 297 8.44 -1.77 -11.08
N GLU A 298 8.38 -0.99 -12.14
CA GLU A 298 9.35 0.07 -12.40
C GLU A 298 8.74 1.21 -13.23
N PRO A 299 9.38 2.39 -13.30
CA PRO A 299 8.86 3.54 -14.02
C PRO A 299 8.54 3.28 -15.49
N LYS A 300 9.34 2.47 -16.19
CA LYS A 300 9.14 2.20 -17.63
C LYS A 300 7.98 1.28 -17.96
N ASP A 301 7.46 0.54 -16.99
CA ASP A 301 6.39 -0.42 -17.25
C ASP A 301 5.10 0.28 -17.66
N SER A 302 4.42 -0.31 -18.66
CA SER A 302 3.13 0.19 -19.16
C SER A 302 3.15 1.66 -19.59
N GLN A 303 4.20 2.09 -20.22
CA GLN A 303 4.31 3.44 -20.78
C GLN A 303 3.84 3.51 -22.23
N PRO A 304 3.29 4.66 -22.68
CA PRO A 304 2.96 5.84 -21.87
C PRO A 304 1.72 5.63 -20.99
N VAL A 305 1.68 6.30 -19.84
CA VAL A 305 0.49 6.32 -18.99
C VAL A 305 -0.53 7.27 -19.62
N THR A 306 -1.65 6.71 -20.06
CA THR A 306 -2.72 7.46 -20.74
C THR A 306 -4.02 7.43 -19.93
N TYR A 307 -4.97 8.32 -20.33
CA TYR A 307 -6.31 8.33 -19.73
C TYR A 307 -7.19 7.23 -20.29
#